data_dcc48da8d70ebd5b7e4f776049e55b8a
#
_entry.id   dcc48da8d70ebd5b7e4f776049e55b8a
#
_cell.length_a   1.000
_cell.length_b   1.000
_cell.length_c   1.000
_cell.angle_alpha   90.00
_cell.angle_beta   90.00
_cell.angle_gamma   90.00
#
_symmetry.space_group_name_H-M   'P 1'
#
loop_
_entity.id
_entity.type
_entity.pdbx_description
1 polymer ?
#
loop_
_entity_poly.entity_id
_entity_poly.type
_entity_poly.pdbx_seq_one_letter_code
_entity_poly.pdbx_strand_id
1 'polypeptide(L)'
;WKTYLLTAPDEFSIDAPVPTNSAAYTREINEIKSFQVDITKEQKRIIEYWSAGSVLRWNEILRTLVARHNRPPYQNEDGTYPAPSAANPFAYPQFPFSNPPYAARAYAYVSAAQYDALVAAWHFKKLYNRAAPYTVDPSLQVLIPKSTLPSYPSEDAVVTGVTVELLKLLFPTEIAYVNEKA
;
A
#
# COMPACT_ATOMS: atom_id res chain seq x y z
N TRP A 1 -8.25 -17.75 -7.82
CA TRP A 1 -7.58 -17.46 -6.55
C TRP A 1 -8.65 -17.18 -5.51
N LYS A 2 -8.48 -17.73 -4.32
CA LYS A 2 -9.45 -17.58 -3.23
C LYS A 2 -9.06 -16.40 -2.35
N THR A 3 -10.01 -15.54 -2.01
CA THR A 3 -9.85 -14.44 -1.07
C THR A 3 -9.93 -14.89 0.38
N TYR A 4 -9.38 -14.13 1.32
CA TYR A 4 -9.45 -14.37 2.77
C TYR A 4 -10.54 -13.55 3.44
N LEU A 5 -10.66 -12.29 3.08
CA LEU A 5 -11.57 -11.32 3.69
C LEU A 5 -12.77 -11.03 2.79
N LEU A 6 -12.54 -10.91 1.49
CA LEU A 6 -13.60 -10.70 0.50
C LEU A 6 -14.35 -12.01 0.24
N THR A 7 -15.66 -11.93 0.00
CA THR A 7 -16.48 -13.07 -0.40
C THR A 7 -16.22 -13.50 -1.84
N ALA A 8 -15.85 -12.53 -2.70
CA ALA A 8 -15.50 -12.74 -4.10
C ALA A 8 -14.54 -11.62 -4.59
N PRO A 9 -13.75 -11.85 -5.66
CA PRO A 9 -12.85 -10.85 -6.22
C PRO A 9 -13.53 -9.59 -6.76
N ASP A 10 -14.82 -9.68 -7.07
CA ASP A 10 -15.69 -8.64 -7.60
C ASP A 10 -16.74 -8.13 -6.59
N GLU A 11 -16.50 -8.36 -5.29
CA GLU A 11 -17.37 -7.84 -4.22
C GLU A 11 -17.52 -6.32 -4.30
N PHE A 12 -16.45 -5.61 -4.67
CA PHE A 12 -16.47 -4.18 -4.95
C PHE A 12 -16.30 -3.96 -6.46
N SER A 13 -17.15 -3.13 -7.05
CA SER A 13 -17.01 -2.72 -8.44
C SER A 13 -16.06 -1.54 -8.59
N ILE A 14 -15.37 -1.47 -9.72
CA ILE A 14 -14.62 -0.29 -10.15
C ILE A 14 -15.12 0.16 -11.52
N ASP A 15 -15.05 1.44 -11.80
CA ASP A 15 -15.45 1.98 -13.10
C ASP A 15 -14.60 1.40 -14.24
N ALA A 16 -15.23 1.20 -15.40
CA ALA A 16 -14.51 0.80 -16.58
C ALA A 16 -13.51 1.91 -17.01
N PRO A 17 -12.30 1.55 -17.46
CA PRO A 17 -11.36 2.54 -17.95
C PRO A 17 -11.89 3.23 -19.22
N VAL A 18 -11.57 4.51 -19.37
CA VAL A 18 -11.96 5.26 -20.57
C VAL A 18 -11.35 4.64 -21.84
N PRO A 19 -12.05 4.61 -22.98
CA PRO A 19 -11.53 4.04 -24.22
C PRO A 19 -10.25 4.73 -24.69
N THR A 20 -9.30 3.97 -25.22
CA THR A 20 -7.98 4.48 -25.66
C THR A 20 -8.04 5.45 -26.84
N ASN A 21 -9.16 5.48 -27.56
CA ASN A 21 -9.42 6.43 -28.65
C ASN A 21 -10.25 7.65 -28.22
N SER A 22 -10.47 7.84 -26.91
CA SER A 22 -11.27 8.95 -26.37
C SER A 22 -10.43 10.19 -26.09
N ALA A 23 -11.08 11.36 -26.09
CA ALA A 23 -10.46 12.62 -25.69
C ALA A 23 -10.02 12.60 -24.20
N ALA A 24 -10.72 11.83 -23.35
CA ALA A 24 -10.33 11.64 -21.96
C ALA A 24 -8.99 10.91 -21.87
N TYR A 25 -8.81 9.83 -22.63
CA TYR A 25 -7.54 9.10 -22.67
C TYR A 25 -6.39 9.96 -23.21
N THR A 26 -6.66 10.76 -24.26
CA THR A 26 -5.65 11.69 -24.78
C THR A 26 -5.16 12.68 -23.71
N ARG A 27 -6.05 13.15 -22.84
CA ARG A 27 -5.66 14.03 -21.71
C ARG A 27 -4.80 13.28 -20.70
N GLU A 28 -5.14 12.04 -20.35
CA GLU A 28 -4.33 11.19 -19.44
C GLU A 28 -2.92 10.96 -20.00
N ILE A 29 -2.80 10.66 -21.30
CA ILE A 29 -1.49 10.49 -21.96
C ILE A 29 -0.67 11.79 -21.95
N ASN A 30 -1.31 12.94 -22.21
CA ASN A 30 -0.63 14.22 -22.16
C ASN A 30 -0.17 14.60 -20.75
N GLU A 31 -0.94 14.24 -19.72
CA GLU A 31 -0.55 14.39 -18.33
C GLU A 31 0.69 13.53 -18.00
N ILE A 32 0.69 12.25 -18.39
CA ILE A 32 1.85 11.37 -18.23
C ILE A 32 3.08 11.96 -18.94
N LYS A 33 2.94 12.48 -20.15
CA LYS A 33 4.03 13.14 -20.87
C LYS A 33 4.55 14.37 -20.13
N SER A 34 3.67 15.14 -19.50
CA SER A 34 4.09 16.33 -18.74
C SER A 34 4.96 15.96 -17.53
N PHE A 35 4.72 14.82 -16.89
CA PHE A 35 5.55 14.32 -15.79
C PHE A 35 6.93 13.81 -16.24
N GLN A 36 7.11 13.55 -17.52
CA GLN A 36 8.38 13.08 -18.07
C GLN A 36 9.37 14.22 -18.43
N VAL A 37 8.89 15.46 -18.39
CA VAL A 37 9.72 16.65 -18.63
C VAL A 37 10.49 16.95 -17.33
N ASP A 38 11.81 17.11 -17.45
CA ASP A 38 12.70 17.55 -16.37
C ASP A 38 12.67 16.71 -15.09
N ILE A 39 12.57 15.38 -15.24
CA ILE A 39 12.61 14.46 -14.09
C ILE A 39 13.92 14.64 -13.32
N THR A 40 13.81 15.04 -12.06
CA THR A 40 14.91 15.25 -11.14
C THR A 40 15.59 13.94 -10.74
N LYS A 41 16.83 14.03 -10.24
CA LYS A 41 17.53 12.85 -9.69
C LYS A 41 16.77 12.21 -8.53
N GLU A 42 16.13 13.01 -7.69
CA GLU A 42 15.37 12.52 -6.56
C GLU A 42 14.10 11.77 -7.02
N GLN A 43 13.37 12.29 -7.99
CA GLN A 43 12.23 11.58 -8.58
C GLN A 43 12.64 10.24 -9.21
N LYS A 44 13.80 10.18 -9.88
CA LYS A 44 14.33 8.91 -10.41
C LYS A 44 14.61 7.90 -9.28
N ARG A 45 15.21 8.34 -8.16
CA ARG A 45 15.43 7.47 -6.99
C ARG A 45 14.12 6.96 -6.38
N ILE A 46 13.10 7.80 -6.31
CA ILE A 46 11.76 7.40 -5.82
C ILE A 46 11.16 6.34 -6.76
N ILE A 47 11.23 6.56 -8.08
CA ILE A 47 10.75 5.58 -9.07
C ILE A 47 11.51 4.25 -8.94
N GLU A 48 12.84 4.29 -8.82
CA GLU A 48 13.66 3.09 -8.61
C GLU A 48 13.31 2.39 -7.30
N TYR A 49 13.10 3.13 -6.22
CA TYR A 49 12.70 2.57 -4.94
C TYR A 49 11.39 1.79 -5.05
N TRP A 50 10.34 2.42 -5.60
CA TRP A 50 9.03 1.79 -5.72
C TRP A 50 8.95 0.71 -6.80
N SER A 51 9.85 0.72 -7.80
CA SER A 51 9.90 -0.30 -8.87
C SER A 51 10.19 -1.72 -8.38
N ALA A 52 10.69 -1.87 -7.15
CA ALA A 52 10.86 -3.18 -6.52
C ALA A 52 9.52 -3.84 -6.12
N GLY A 53 8.41 -3.10 -6.22
CA GLY A 53 7.05 -3.55 -5.95
C GLY A 53 6.47 -2.99 -4.66
N SER A 54 5.24 -2.50 -4.75
CA SER A 54 4.53 -1.85 -3.66
C SER A 54 4.37 -2.74 -2.43
N VAL A 55 4.06 -4.03 -2.60
CA VAL A 55 3.95 -4.98 -1.49
C VAL A 55 5.24 -5.03 -0.67
N LEU A 56 6.40 -5.15 -1.33
CA LEU A 56 7.69 -5.18 -0.64
C LEU A 56 7.93 -3.89 0.13
N ARG A 57 7.75 -2.74 -0.53
CA ARG A 57 8.04 -1.43 0.08
C ARG A 57 7.11 -1.09 1.23
N TRP A 58 5.84 -1.39 1.10
CA TRP A 58 4.88 -1.21 2.19
C TRP A 58 5.16 -2.16 3.38
N ASN A 59 5.66 -3.37 3.12
CA ASN A 59 6.09 -4.26 4.19
C ASN A 59 7.36 -3.78 4.90
N GLU A 60 8.30 -3.11 4.21
CA GLU A 60 9.46 -2.45 4.83
C GLU A 60 9.00 -1.30 5.74
N ILE A 61 8.07 -0.47 5.26
CA ILE A 61 7.47 0.62 6.04
C ILE A 61 6.75 0.06 7.27
N LEU A 62 5.93 -0.98 7.11
CA LEU A 62 5.24 -1.64 8.22
C LEU A 62 6.22 -2.16 9.28
N ARG A 63 7.31 -2.82 8.86
CA ARG A 63 8.35 -3.26 9.80
C ARG A 63 8.99 -2.11 10.56
N THR A 64 9.24 -0.99 9.87
CA THR A 64 9.77 0.22 10.50
C THR A 64 8.80 0.77 11.54
N LEU A 65 7.50 0.82 11.24
CA LEU A 65 6.47 1.27 12.16
C LEU A 65 6.35 0.32 13.37
N VAL A 66 6.30 -0.98 13.14
CA VAL A 66 6.28 -1.97 14.22
C VAL A 66 7.51 -1.82 15.13
N ALA A 67 8.70 -1.67 14.56
CA ALA A 67 9.93 -1.49 15.34
C ALA A 67 9.91 -0.17 16.14
N ARG A 68 9.42 0.92 15.56
CA ARG A 68 9.32 2.24 16.22
C ARG A 68 8.38 2.19 17.42
N HIS A 69 7.31 1.42 17.33
CA HIS A 69 6.31 1.26 18.38
C HIS A 69 6.55 0.05 19.28
N ASN A 70 7.58 -0.75 19.03
CA ASN A 70 7.98 -1.88 19.87
C ASN A 70 8.81 -1.38 21.06
N ARG A 71 8.12 -0.74 22.01
CA ARG A 71 8.74 -0.20 23.21
C ARG A 71 8.77 -1.24 24.32
N PRO A 72 9.77 -1.20 25.22
CA PRO A 72 9.75 -2.07 26.40
C PRO A 72 8.51 -1.75 27.25
N PRO A 73 7.99 -2.74 28.00
CA PRO A 73 6.92 -2.49 28.95
C PRO A 73 7.32 -1.45 29.97
N TYR A 74 6.34 -0.71 30.50
CA TYR A 74 6.58 0.21 31.62
C TYR A 74 7.13 -0.56 32.80
N GLN A 75 8.20 -0.04 33.36
CA GLN A 75 8.88 -0.60 34.52
C GLN A 75 8.80 0.42 35.68
N ASN A 76 8.48 -0.07 36.86
CA ASN A 76 8.50 0.73 38.10
C ASN A 76 9.96 1.12 38.44
N GLU A 77 10.13 2.11 39.31
CA GLU A 77 11.45 2.57 39.78
C GLU A 77 12.27 1.47 40.44
N ASP A 78 11.62 0.50 41.06
CA ASP A 78 12.22 -0.68 41.71
C ASP A 78 12.60 -1.79 40.72
N GLY A 79 12.39 -1.60 39.41
CA GLY A 79 12.68 -2.59 38.38
C GLY A 79 11.58 -3.65 38.19
N THR A 80 10.48 -3.58 38.93
CA THR A 80 9.34 -4.50 38.76
C THR A 80 8.38 -4.00 37.66
N TYR A 81 7.49 -4.86 37.20
CA TYR A 81 6.46 -4.51 36.23
C TYR A 81 5.10 -4.41 36.90
N PRO A 82 4.26 -3.44 36.53
CA PRO A 82 2.91 -3.36 37.03
C PRO A 82 2.13 -4.64 36.74
N ALA A 83 1.39 -5.12 37.73
CA ALA A 83 0.52 -6.28 37.55
C ALA A 83 -0.63 -5.92 36.59
N PRO A 84 -1.00 -6.84 35.66
CA PRO A 84 -2.20 -6.64 34.84
C PRO A 84 -3.45 -6.45 35.72
N SER A 85 -4.28 -5.47 35.37
CA SER A 85 -5.54 -5.22 36.06
C SER A 85 -6.73 -5.35 35.11
N ALA A 86 -7.63 -6.26 35.40
CA ALA A 86 -8.88 -6.39 34.68
C ALA A 86 -9.80 -5.15 34.85
N ALA A 87 -9.65 -4.42 35.96
CA ALA A 87 -10.40 -3.19 36.23
C ALA A 87 -9.92 -2.01 35.36
N ASN A 88 -8.66 -2.00 34.94
CA ASN A 88 -8.10 -0.96 34.07
C ASN A 88 -7.07 -1.54 33.08
N PRO A 89 -7.53 -2.26 32.06
CA PRO A 89 -6.63 -2.89 31.09
C PRO A 89 -5.86 -1.88 30.21
N PHE A 90 -6.26 -0.60 30.22
CA PHE A 90 -5.64 0.48 29.46
C PHE A 90 -4.81 1.44 30.31
N ALA A 91 -4.46 1.08 31.53
CA ALA A 91 -3.65 1.91 32.43
C ALA A 91 -2.30 2.32 31.81
N TYR A 92 -1.78 1.52 30.89
CA TYR A 92 -0.48 1.73 30.23
C TYR A 92 -0.64 1.68 28.72
N PRO A 93 -1.08 2.77 28.07
CA PRO A 93 -1.35 2.81 26.62
C PRO A 93 -0.10 2.64 25.74
N GLN A 94 1.10 2.72 26.32
CA GLN A 94 2.35 2.45 25.61
C GLN A 94 2.57 0.96 25.28
N PHE A 95 1.76 0.06 25.83
CA PHE A 95 1.87 -1.37 25.62
C PHE A 95 1.31 -1.94 24.32
N PRO A 96 0.41 -1.31 23.56
CA PRO A 96 -0.26 -1.97 22.43
C PRO A 96 0.69 -2.68 21.47
N PHE A 97 1.86 -2.10 21.20
CA PHE A 97 2.86 -2.66 20.27
C PHE A 97 4.13 -3.18 20.93
N SER A 98 4.15 -3.28 22.24
CA SER A 98 5.31 -3.76 23.00
C SER A 98 5.39 -5.28 23.13
N ASN A 99 4.51 -6.02 22.46
CA ASN A 99 4.49 -7.47 22.53
C ASN A 99 4.26 -8.13 21.16
N PRO A 100 4.71 -9.41 20.99
CA PRO A 100 4.58 -10.14 19.74
C PRO A 100 3.16 -10.28 19.18
N PRO A 101 2.09 -10.46 19.97
CA PRO A 101 0.73 -10.53 19.45
C PRO A 101 0.28 -9.30 18.67
N TYR A 102 0.61 -8.09 19.12
CA TYR A 102 0.25 -6.88 18.39
C TYR A 102 1.03 -6.73 17.09
N ALA A 103 2.33 -7.04 17.10
CA ALA A 103 3.14 -7.07 15.88
C ALA A 103 2.60 -8.10 14.87
N ALA A 104 2.33 -9.33 15.33
CA ALA A 104 1.76 -10.39 14.49
C ALA A 104 0.40 -9.99 13.89
N ARG A 105 -0.46 -9.31 14.67
CA ARG A 105 -1.74 -8.80 14.20
C ARG A 105 -1.56 -7.76 13.09
N ALA A 106 -0.63 -6.82 13.24
CA ALA A 106 -0.37 -5.80 12.22
C ALA A 106 0.10 -6.44 10.91
N TYR A 107 1.05 -7.37 10.97
CA TYR A 107 1.51 -8.11 9.80
C TYR A 107 0.40 -8.94 9.15
N ALA A 108 -0.40 -9.65 9.94
CA ALA A 108 -1.47 -10.50 9.43
C ALA A 108 -2.55 -9.68 8.71
N TYR A 109 -2.99 -8.57 9.29
CA TYR A 109 -4.04 -7.75 8.70
C TYR A 109 -3.58 -7.08 7.41
N VAL A 110 -2.39 -6.48 7.40
CA VAL A 110 -1.85 -5.83 6.20
C VAL A 110 -1.61 -6.85 5.10
N SER A 111 -1.00 -8.00 5.41
CA SER A 111 -0.71 -9.02 4.38
C SER A 111 -1.97 -9.65 3.80
N ALA A 112 -2.98 -9.96 4.62
CA ALA A 112 -4.25 -10.52 4.14
C ALA A 112 -5.01 -9.52 3.26
N ALA A 113 -5.05 -8.24 3.66
CA ALA A 113 -5.71 -7.21 2.89
C ALA A 113 -4.99 -6.88 1.57
N GLN A 114 -3.65 -6.83 1.58
CA GLN A 114 -2.87 -6.68 0.34
C GLN A 114 -3.11 -7.84 -0.63
N TYR A 115 -3.15 -9.07 -0.12
CA TYR A 115 -3.44 -10.24 -0.94
C TYR A 115 -4.82 -10.16 -1.60
N ASP A 116 -5.88 -9.89 -0.81
CA ASP A 116 -7.23 -9.80 -1.34
C ASP A 116 -7.39 -8.63 -2.31
N ALA A 117 -6.77 -7.49 -2.04
CA ALA A 117 -6.73 -6.35 -2.93
C ALA A 117 -6.08 -6.70 -4.29
N LEU A 118 -4.98 -7.48 -4.28
CA LEU A 118 -4.34 -7.96 -5.50
C LEU A 118 -5.22 -8.95 -6.26
N VAL A 119 -5.90 -9.87 -5.57
CA VAL A 119 -6.82 -10.81 -6.21
C VAL A 119 -7.96 -10.06 -6.91
N ALA A 120 -8.54 -9.04 -6.27
CA ALA A 120 -9.54 -8.16 -6.87
C ALA A 120 -8.97 -7.34 -8.05
N ALA A 121 -7.79 -6.73 -7.88
CA ALA A 121 -7.13 -5.99 -8.97
C ALA A 121 -6.89 -6.87 -10.21
N TRP A 122 -6.43 -8.10 -10.03
CA TRP A 122 -6.21 -9.04 -11.13
C TRP A 122 -7.49 -9.52 -11.78
N HIS A 123 -8.59 -9.65 -11.04
CA HIS A 123 -9.91 -9.89 -11.61
C HIS A 123 -10.28 -8.80 -12.63
N PHE A 124 -10.18 -7.53 -12.24
CA PHE A 124 -10.50 -6.40 -13.10
C PHE A 124 -9.47 -6.17 -14.22
N LYS A 125 -8.17 -6.42 -13.96
CA LYS A 125 -7.15 -6.41 -15.02
C LYS A 125 -7.52 -7.38 -16.14
N LYS A 126 -7.93 -8.58 -15.80
CA LYS A 126 -8.35 -9.59 -16.77
C LYS A 126 -9.65 -9.18 -17.48
N LEU A 127 -10.60 -8.62 -16.73
CA LEU A 127 -11.89 -8.19 -17.27
C LEU A 127 -11.73 -7.07 -18.30
N TYR A 128 -10.98 -6.02 -17.97
CA TYR A 128 -10.83 -4.85 -18.83
C TYR A 128 -9.70 -4.98 -19.85
N ASN A 129 -8.71 -5.81 -19.59
CA ASN A 129 -7.56 -6.07 -20.45
C ASN A 129 -6.96 -4.78 -21.07
N ARG A 130 -6.81 -3.73 -20.25
CA ARG A 130 -6.38 -2.41 -20.69
C ARG A 130 -4.93 -2.44 -21.16
N ALA A 131 -4.68 -2.03 -22.41
CA ALA A 131 -3.34 -1.90 -22.95
C ALA A 131 -2.53 -0.86 -22.16
N ALA A 132 -1.23 -1.13 -21.95
CA ALA A 132 -0.35 -0.20 -21.28
C ALA A 132 -0.16 1.08 -22.11
N PRO A 133 -0.04 2.27 -21.48
CA PRO A 133 0.06 3.55 -22.18
C PRO A 133 1.15 3.59 -23.26
N TYR A 134 2.32 3.05 -23.01
CA TYR A 134 3.44 3.00 -23.96
C TYR A 134 3.22 2.04 -25.13
N THR A 135 2.22 1.17 -25.09
CA THR A 135 1.82 0.34 -26.26
C THR A 135 0.87 1.11 -27.17
N VAL A 136 0.10 2.03 -26.62
CA VAL A 136 -0.82 2.89 -27.36
C VAL A 136 -0.08 4.11 -27.92
N ASP A 137 0.82 4.70 -27.12
CA ASP A 137 1.68 5.80 -27.52
C ASP A 137 3.17 5.45 -27.30
N PRO A 138 3.86 4.97 -28.34
CA PRO A 138 5.28 4.59 -28.25
C PRO A 138 6.24 5.75 -27.96
N SER A 139 5.79 7.01 -28.01
CA SER A 139 6.61 8.17 -27.66
C SER A 139 6.82 8.33 -26.15
N LEU A 140 6.03 7.64 -25.32
CA LEU A 140 6.19 7.62 -23.87
C LEU A 140 7.52 6.94 -23.48
N GLN A 141 8.32 7.67 -22.71
CA GLN A 141 9.55 7.12 -22.13
C GLN A 141 9.21 6.32 -20.88
N VAL A 142 9.84 5.16 -20.74
CA VAL A 142 9.63 4.26 -19.60
C VAL A 142 10.94 4.15 -18.83
N LEU A 143 10.92 4.50 -17.57
CA LEU A 143 12.10 4.50 -16.70
C LEU A 143 12.37 3.15 -16.02
N ILE A 144 11.40 2.25 -16.06
CA ILE A 144 11.47 0.89 -15.52
C ILE A 144 11.18 -0.11 -16.64
N PRO A 145 11.53 -1.40 -16.51
CA PRO A 145 11.24 -2.40 -17.53
C PRO A 145 9.76 -2.43 -17.93
N LYS A 146 9.48 -2.49 -19.22
CA LYS A 146 8.12 -2.56 -19.76
C LYS A 146 7.45 -3.86 -19.33
N SER A 147 6.23 -3.75 -18.83
CA SER A 147 5.39 -4.90 -18.50
C SER A 147 4.48 -5.26 -19.68
N THR A 148 4.23 -6.55 -19.88
CA THR A 148 3.24 -7.03 -20.87
C THR A 148 1.84 -7.19 -20.28
N LEU A 149 1.67 -6.86 -18.99
CA LEU A 149 0.43 -7.02 -18.25
C LEU A 149 -0.54 -5.87 -18.52
N PRO A 150 -1.87 -6.10 -18.38
CA PRO A 150 -2.86 -5.05 -18.45
C PRO A 150 -2.59 -3.95 -17.43
N SER A 151 -2.76 -2.68 -17.83
CA SER A 151 -2.39 -1.52 -17.00
C SER A 151 -3.46 -1.08 -16.00
N TYR A 152 -4.68 -1.55 -16.09
CA TYR A 152 -5.79 -1.08 -15.27
C TYR A 152 -6.55 -2.24 -14.59
N PRO A 153 -6.85 -2.12 -13.29
CA PRO A 153 -6.37 -1.09 -12.36
C PRO A 153 -4.87 -1.22 -12.09
N SER A 154 -4.26 -0.15 -11.55
CA SER A 154 -2.87 -0.21 -11.08
C SER A 154 -2.76 -1.06 -9.82
N GLU A 155 -1.92 -2.08 -9.83
CA GLU A 155 -1.65 -2.92 -8.65
C GLU A 155 -1.03 -2.08 -7.53
N ASP A 156 -0.12 -1.18 -7.87
CA ASP A 156 0.54 -0.31 -6.90
C ASP A 156 -0.44 0.63 -6.22
N ALA A 157 -1.39 1.20 -6.98
CA ALA A 157 -2.43 2.06 -6.41
C ALA A 157 -3.37 1.28 -5.48
N VAL A 158 -3.76 0.06 -5.87
CA VAL A 158 -4.67 -0.78 -5.07
C VAL A 158 -3.98 -1.24 -3.77
N VAL A 159 -2.73 -1.72 -3.85
CA VAL A 159 -1.93 -2.13 -2.67
C VAL A 159 -1.66 -0.93 -1.77
N THR A 160 -1.29 0.22 -2.33
CA THR A 160 -1.06 1.45 -1.57
C THR A 160 -2.33 1.87 -0.82
N GLY A 161 -3.47 1.95 -1.52
CA GLY A 161 -4.73 2.38 -0.92
C GLY A 161 -5.13 1.55 0.29
N VAL A 162 -5.16 0.22 0.16
CA VAL A 162 -5.53 -0.66 1.28
C VAL A 162 -4.51 -0.61 2.41
N THR A 163 -3.22 -0.52 2.09
CA THR A 163 -2.17 -0.49 3.10
C THR A 163 -2.19 0.80 3.90
N VAL A 164 -2.32 1.94 3.23
CA VAL A 164 -2.37 3.27 3.87
C VAL A 164 -3.51 3.35 4.89
N GLU A 165 -4.71 2.91 4.51
CA GLU A 165 -5.86 2.96 5.43
C GLU A 165 -5.67 2.04 6.65
N LEU A 166 -5.11 0.84 6.45
CA LEU A 166 -4.79 -0.04 7.57
C LEU A 166 -3.68 0.50 8.47
N LEU A 167 -2.62 1.09 7.90
CA LEU A 167 -1.54 1.67 8.68
C LEU A 167 -2.01 2.87 9.50
N LYS A 168 -2.91 3.71 8.97
CA LYS A 168 -3.53 4.81 9.72
C LYS A 168 -4.35 4.30 10.91
N LEU A 169 -5.07 3.19 10.72
CA LEU A 169 -5.85 2.55 11.78
C LEU A 169 -4.95 1.93 12.85
N LEU A 170 -3.89 1.22 12.43
CA LEU A 170 -2.99 0.51 13.34
C LEU A 170 -1.99 1.44 14.05
N PHE A 171 -1.61 2.54 13.40
CA PHE A 171 -0.61 3.51 13.89
C PHE A 171 -1.13 4.95 13.77
N PRO A 172 -2.15 5.34 14.55
CA PRO A 172 -2.82 6.62 14.40
C PRO A 172 -1.90 7.84 14.65
N THR A 173 -0.80 7.67 15.36
CA THR A 173 0.21 8.72 15.57
C THR A 173 1.14 8.92 14.38
N GLU A 174 1.12 8.02 13.40
CA GLU A 174 1.99 8.02 12.23
C GLU A 174 1.29 8.44 10.93
N ILE A 175 0.06 8.96 11.02
CA ILE A 175 -0.76 9.32 9.85
C ILE A 175 0.00 10.26 8.89
N ALA A 176 0.69 11.27 9.42
CA ALA A 176 1.46 12.20 8.59
C ALA A 176 2.59 11.49 7.81
N TYR A 177 3.33 10.61 8.49
CA TYR A 177 4.38 9.81 7.87
C TYR A 177 3.82 8.85 6.80
N VAL A 178 2.72 8.17 7.11
CA VAL A 178 2.07 7.24 6.16
C VAL A 178 1.58 7.97 4.91
N ASN A 179 0.95 9.14 5.08
CA ASN A 179 0.51 9.97 3.95
C ASN A 179 1.69 10.51 3.11
N GLU A 180 2.82 10.81 3.73
CA GLU A 180 4.03 11.23 2.99
C GLU A 180 4.57 10.13 2.07
N LYS A 181 4.39 8.86 2.46
CA LYS A 181 4.86 7.69 1.69
C LYS A 181 3.88 7.23 0.62
N ALA A 182 2.61 7.63 0.70
CA ALA A 182 1.56 7.31 -0.26
C ALA A 182 1.64 8.20 -1.51
#